data_4813d8a11979da0d7774f8022eb19714
#
_entry.id   4813d8a11979da0d7774f8022eb19714
#
_cell.length_a   1.000
_cell.length_b   1.000
_cell.length_c   1.000
_cell.angle_alpha   90.00
_cell.angle_beta   90.00
_cell.angle_gamma   90.00
#
_symmetry.space_group_name_H-M   'P 1'
#
loop_
_entity.id
_entity.type
_entity.pdbx_description
1 polymer ?
#
loop_
_entity_poly.entity_id
_entity_poly.type
_entity_poly.pdbx_seq_one_letter_code
_entity_poly.pdbx_strand_id
1 'polypeptide(L)'
;RILISAEAGGVLDDLLSTGFLEAFIPEFQGISNRIQYDEYHLYPVDKHLLRTVHVIQQLSGEDRSGEPLFARLHRELKNKALLMWAALLHDVGKGAPTADHSESGADMVRRILTEKGLTPEEVAAVEFLVREHLYLIKTATRRDIHDEETAIACARRIKDAERLKMLYLLTVADSMATGPAAWNDWTSHLLREFFLKVLNILEKGELASDKATAAIETKRNALLMTAASGDARQRIEALLPALSPRYLLATPAEQIASHIELFQRLQTTDFVWDIQPSSKGATRKVTICAQDRPGLVASMAGVFTLNNINILDVQVFTWRNRTALDVFEVTPPPDPIFEAEKWQRAEANLHAVLAGALDLAAALQPRLEAARRVRPRTARRPHRVRVDNASSSFFTIIEVFTYDF
;
A
#
# COMPACT_ATOMS: atom_id res chain seq x y z
N ARG A 1 33.00 -5.88 4.34
CA ARG A 1 32.87 -7.21 4.99
C ARG A 1 32.00 -7.15 6.24
N ILE A 2 32.18 -6.17 7.13
CA ILE A 2 31.37 -6.02 8.36
C ILE A 2 29.87 -6.01 8.03
N LEU A 3 29.43 -5.18 7.09
CA LEU A 3 28.00 -5.00 6.74
C LEU A 3 27.27 -6.29 6.32
N ILE A 4 27.99 -7.29 5.80
CA ILE A 4 27.41 -8.57 5.37
C ILE A 4 27.64 -9.71 6.36
N SER A 5 28.28 -9.44 7.50
CA SER A 5 28.47 -10.44 8.57
C SER A 5 27.18 -10.62 9.37
N ALA A 6 27.02 -11.79 9.99
CA ALA A 6 25.86 -12.06 10.84
C ALA A 6 25.77 -11.13 12.07
N GLU A 7 26.89 -10.54 12.47
CA GLU A 7 27.01 -9.68 13.65
C GLU A 7 27.09 -8.18 13.31
N ALA A 8 26.79 -7.79 12.05
CA ALA A 8 26.95 -6.42 11.59
C ALA A 8 26.23 -5.40 12.49
N GLY A 9 25.03 -5.72 12.99
CA GLY A 9 24.27 -4.83 13.86
C GLY A 9 25.02 -4.46 15.14
N GLY A 10 25.50 -5.45 15.90
CA GLY A 10 26.28 -5.20 17.12
C GLY A 10 27.59 -4.46 16.87
N VAL A 11 28.31 -4.85 15.82
CA VAL A 11 29.56 -4.16 15.44
C VAL A 11 29.31 -2.71 15.06
N LEU A 12 28.22 -2.40 14.33
CA LEU A 12 27.88 -1.03 13.96
C LEU A 12 27.51 -0.19 15.19
N ASP A 13 26.82 -0.75 16.18
CA ASP A 13 26.52 -0.06 17.44
C ASP A 13 27.82 0.29 18.19
N ASP A 14 28.79 -0.62 18.24
CA ASP A 14 30.11 -0.36 18.83
C ASP A 14 30.88 0.71 18.06
N LEU A 15 30.86 0.66 16.73
CA LEU A 15 31.52 1.66 15.88
C LEU A 15 30.88 3.06 16.05
N LEU A 16 29.56 3.14 16.21
CA LEU A 16 28.87 4.40 16.48
C LEU A 16 29.22 4.92 17.89
N SER A 17 29.17 4.05 18.90
CA SER A 17 29.42 4.45 20.30
C SER A 17 30.85 4.91 20.55
N THR A 18 31.81 4.40 19.79
CA THR A 18 33.23 4.80 19.86
C THR A 18 33.59 5.99 19.00
N GLY A 19 32.64 6.55 18.22
CA GLY A 19 32.86 7.63 17.27
C GLY A 19 33.62 7.20 16.00
N PHE A 20 33.92 5.90 15.86
CA PHE A 20 34.59 5.40 14.67
C PHE A 20 33.78 5.55 13.40
N LEU A 21 32.46 5.35 13.50
CA LEU A 21 31.56 5.47 12.34
C LEU A 21 31.56 6.89 11.78
N GLU A 22 31.55 7.91 12.65
CA GLU A 22 31.64 9.33 12.26
C GLU A 22 33.02 9.68 11.66
N ALA A 23 34.10 9.08 12.17
CA ALA A 23 35.43 9.24 11.60
C ALA A 23 35.56 8.56 10.24
N PHE A 24 34.89 7.41 10.06
CA PHE A 24 34.91 6.67 8.80
C PHE A 24 33.97 7.25 7.74
N ILE A 25 32.81 7.77 8.14
CA ILE A 25 31.82 8.44 7.29
C ILE A 25 31.49 9.80 7.94
N PRO A 26 32.21 10.88 7.61
CA PRO A 26 32.05 12.18 8.26
C PRO A 26 30.63 12.76 8.21
N GLU A 27 29.84 12.39 7.18
CA GLU A 27 28.45 12.81 7.03
C GLU A 27 27.54 12.33 8.17
N PHE A 28 27.93 11.27 8.91
CA PHE A 28 27.22 10.83 10.11
C PHE A 28 27.18 11.88 11.22
N GLN A 29 28.17 12.79 11.29
CA GLN A 29 28.15 13.88 12.27
C GLN A 29 26.90 14.75 12.15
N GLY A 30 26.38 14.95 10.92
CA GLY A 30 25.18 15.73 10.66
C GLY A 30 23.88 15.09 11.16
N ILE A 31 23.89 13.79 11.44
CA ILE A 31 22.71 13.01 11.85
C ILE A 31 22.85 12.39 13.24
N SER A 32 24.03 12.45 13.85
CA SER A 32 24.28 11.93 15.19
C SER A 32 23.37 12.56 16.23
N ASN A 33 22.65 11.73 17.00
CA ASN A 33 21.68 12.15 18.00
C ASN A 33 20.58 13.09 17.48
N ARG A 34 20.40 13.17 16.16
CA ARG A 34 19.37 14.02 15.56
C ARG A 34 18.00 13.42 15.75
N ILE A 35 17.16 14.08 16.54
CA ILE A 35 15.78 13.68 16.77
C ILE A 35 14.90 14.28 15.67
N GLN A 36 14.12 13.44 15.00
CA GLN A 36 13.08 13.87 14.09
C GLN A 36 11.76 13.90 14.87
N TYR A 37 11.21 15.09 15.05
CA TYR A 37 9.93 15.28 15.75
C TYR A 37 8.77 15.01 14.78
N ASP A 38 8.43 13.73 14.58
CA ASP A 38 7.21 13.31 13.91
C ASP A 38 6.55 12.15 14.69
N GLU A 39 5.32 11.79 14.29
CA GLU A 39 4.51 10.80 15.02
C GLU A 39 4.98 9.36 14.82
N TYR A 40 5.97 9.11 13.96
CA TYR A 40 6.34 7.78 13.49
C TYR A 40 7.72 7.33 13.99
N HIS A 41 8.68 8.24 14.14
CA HIS A 41 10.07 7.90 14.49
C HIS A 41 10.27 7.76 15.99
N LEU A 42 10.64 6.56 16.43
CA LEU A 42 10.91 6.25 17.84
C LEU A 42 12.39 6.49 18.23
N TYR A 43 13.27 6.65 17.25
CA TYR A 43 14.72 6.69 17.45
C TYR A 43 15.35 7.92 16.77
N PRO A 44 16.49 8.43 17.28
CA PRO A 44 17.33 9.36 16.54
C PRO A 44 17.76 8.77 15.19
N VAL A 45 18.07 9.65 14.21
CA VAL A 45 18.33 9.23 12.82
C VAL A 45 19.48 8.23 12.74
N ASP A 46 20.57 8.47 13.42
CA ASP A 46 21.74 7.55 13.50
C ASP A 46 21.33 6.14 13.98
N LYS A 47 20.58 6.05 15.06
CA LYS A 47 20.09 4.78 15.61
C LYS A 47 19.06 4.11 14.69
N HIS A 48 18.23 4.89 14.03
CA HIS A 48 17.28 4.38 13.04
C HIS A 48 18.01 3.70 11.87
N LEU A 49 19.08 4.29 11.34
CA LEU A 49 19.90 3.69 10.28
C LEU A 49 20.50 2.34 10.69
N LEU A 50 21.10 2.26 11.88
CA LEU A 50 21.64 1.01 12.38
C LEU A 50 20.54 -0.06 12.58
N ARG A 51 19.37 0.38 13.11
CA ARG A 51 18.23 -0.50 13.29
C ARG A 51 17.71 -1.04 11.95
N THR A 52 17.68 -0.23 10.90
CA THR A 52 17.29 -0.69 9.55
C THR A 52 18.22 -1.78 9.03
N VAL A 53 19.55 -1.62 9.23
CA VAL A 53 20.54 -2.68 8.95
C VAL A 53 20.24 -3.96 9.73
N HIS A 54 19.95 -3.84 11.02
CA HIS A 54 19.63 -4.98 11.88
C HIS A 54 18.34 -5.69 11.44
N VAL A 55 17.31 -4.94 11.07
CA VAL A 55 16.05 -5.52 10.55
C VAL A 55 16.29 -6.30 9.27
N ILE A 56 17.10 -5.80 8.31
CA ILE A 56 17.44 -6.57 7.11
C ILE A 56 18.11 -7.90 7.46
N GLN A 57 19.00 -7.92 8.44
CA GLN A 57 19.61 -9.15 8.92
C GLN A 57 18.59 -10.12 9.49
N GLN A 58 17.63 -9.64 10.28
CA GLN A 58 16.54 -10.46 10.81
C GLN A 58 15.66 -11.04 9.69
N LEU A 59 15.31 -10.23 8.69
CA LEU A 59 14.50 -10.64 7.54
C LEU A 59 15.22 -11.68 6.65
N SER A 60 16.55 -11.74 6.70
CA SER A 60 17.35 -12.71 5.93
C SER A 60 17.32 -14.13 6.51
N GLY A 61 16.95 -14.30 7.79
CA GLY A 61 16.87 -15.58 8.50
C GLY A 61 15.50 -16.24 8.35
N GLU A 62 15.45 -17.53 8.02
CA GLU A 62 14.19 -18.27 7.81
C GLU A 62 13.33 -18.39 9.08
N ASP A 63 13.94 -18.50 10.25
CA ASP A 63 13.25 -18.73 11.54
C ASP A 63 12.73 -17.45 12.21
N ARG A 64 13.11 -16.27 11.75
CA ARG A 64 12.86 -15.00 12.46
C ARG A 64 11.93 -14.03 11.73
N SER A 65 11.77 -14.18 10.41
CA SER A 65 11.00 -13.22 9.61
C SER A 65 9.49 -13.45 9.62
N GLY A 66 9.04 -14.66 9.98
CA GLY A 66 7.62 -15.06 9.86
C GLY A 66 7.07 -15.04 8.42
N GLU A 67 7.83 -14.47 7.48
CA GLU A 67 7.46 -14.33 6.07
C GLU A 67 8.52 -14.93 5.13
N PRO A 68 8.25 -16.08 4.50
CA PRO A 68 9.19 -16.76 3.60
C PRO A 68 9.65 -15.90 2.42
N LEU A 69 8.87 -14.88 2.05
CA LEU A 69 9.16 -13.99 0.92
C LEU A 69 10.44 -13.19 1.15
N PHE A 70 10.63 -12.57 2.32
CA PHE A 70 11.77 -11.70 2.58
C PHE A 70 13.10 -12.48 2.54
N ALA A 71 13.15 -13.61 3.22
CA ALA A 71 14.34 -14.48 3.22
C ALA A 71 14.68 -14.98 1.81
N ARG A 72 13.65 -15.34 1.01
CA ARG A 72 13.83 -15.74 -0.38
C ARG A 72 14.41 -14.61 -1.22
N LEU A 73 13.80 -13.41 -1.18
CA LEU A 73 14.27 -12.26 -1.95
C LEU A 73 15.71 -11.89 -1.58
N HIS A 74 16.04 -11.88 -0.28
CA HIS A 74 17.39 -11.61 0.17
C HIS A 74 18.41 -12.64 -0.34
N ARG A 75 18.04 -13.93 -0.40
CA ARG A 75 18.93 -14.99 -0.97
C ARG A 75 19.16 -14.79 -2.48
N GLU A 76 18.15 -14.35 -3.20
CA GLU A 76 18.19 -14.11 -4.64
C GLU A 76 19.06 -12.91 -5.05
N LEU A 77 19.36 -11.99 -4.12
CA LEU A 77 20.19 -10.82 -4.41
C LEU A 77 21.64 -11.21 -4.78
N LYS A 78 22.12 -10.69 -5.91
CA LYS A 78 23.47 -10.88 -6.39
C LYS A 78 24.52 -10.21 -5.52
N ASN A 79 24.26 -8.96 -5.10
CA ASN A 79 25.16 -8.19 -4.25
C ASN A 79 24.41 -7.62 -3.02
N LYS A 80 24.42 -8.40 -1.94
CA LYS A 80 23.77 -8.03 -0.67
C LYS A 80 24.41 -6.81 0.00
N ALA A 81 25.70 -6.56 -0.27
CA ALA A 81 26.40 -5.43 0.31
C ALA A 81 25.79 -4.08 -0.13
N LEU A 82 25.26 -3.99 -1.34
CA LEU A 82 24.61 -2.76 -1.83
C LEU A 82 23.34 -2.42 -1.04
N LEU A 83 22.52 -3.45 -0.73
CA LEU A 83 21.36 -3.28 0.13
C LEU A 83 21.75 -2.82 1.54
N MET A 84 22.82 -3.39 2.10
CA MET A 84 23.28 -3.02 3.43
C MET A 84 23.87 -1.60 3.48
N TRP A 85 24.58 -1.19 2.43
CA TRP A 85 25.01 0.21 2.28
C TRP A 85 23.82 1.16 2.16
N ALA A 86 22.82 0.80 1.38
CA ALA A 86 21.59 1.60 1.27
C ALA A 86 20.89 1.71 2.64
N ALA A 87 20.77 0.62 3.39
CA ALA A 87 20.17 0.64 4.73
C ALA A 87 20.93 1.55 5.70
N LEU A 88 22.26 1.51 5.67
CA LEU A 88 23.10 2.35 6.53
C LEU A 88 23.03 3.84 6.16
N LEU A 89 22.71 4.18 4.90
CA LEU A 89 22.85 5.55 4.39
C LEU A 89 21.55 6.18 3.88
N HIS A 90 20.39 5.46 3.91
CA HIS A 90 19.17 5.95 3.25
C HIS A 90 18.69 7.33 3.75
N ASP A 91 18.94 7.63 5.00
CA ASP A 91 18.53 8.86 5.67
C ASP A 91 19.69 9.81 6.00
N VAL A 92 20.89 9.57 5.47
CA VAL A 92 22.06 10.44 5.72
C VAL A 92 21.79 11.88 5.29
N GLY A 93 20.99 12.10 4.28
CA GLY A 93 20.58 13.41 3.78
C GLY A 93 19.78 14.25 4.78
N LYS A 94 19.22 13.64 5.85
CA LYS A 94 18.59 14.37 6.95
C LYS A 94 19.58 15.27 7.71
N GLY A 95 20.88 15.06 7.54
CA GLY A 95 21.92 15.93 8.05
C GLY A 95 22.03 17.26 7.31
N ALA A 96 21.55 17.37 6.08
CA ALA A 96 21.60 18.58 5.28
C ALA A 96 20.43 19.53 5.58
N PRO A 97 20.61 20.86 5.40
CA PRO A 97 19.55 21.86 5.55
C PRO A 97 18.69 21.96 4.27
N THR A 98 18.21 20.83 3.74
CA THR A 98 17.42 20.77 2.50
C THR A 98 16.02 20.22 2.76
N ALA A 99 15.06 20.61 1.91
CA ALA A 99 13.68 20.12 2.00
C ALA A 99 13.54 18.67 1.54
N ASP A 100 14.42 18.18 0.66
CA ASP A 100 14.42 16.81 0.13
C ASP A 100 15.67 16.06 0.59
N HIS A 101 15.52 15.30 1.67
CA HIS A 101 16.61 14.51 2.23
C HIS A 101 16.98 13.29 1.35
N SER A 102 16.06 12.83 0.50
CA SER A 102 16.31 11.67 -0.38
C SER A 102 17.27 12.07 -1.51
N GLU A 103 17.06 13.24 -2.12
CA GLU A 103 17.98 13.78 -3.15
C GLU A 103 19.34 14.17 -2.55
N SER A 104 19.36 14.91 -1.44
CA SER A 104 20.62 15.27 -0.78
C SER A 104 21.37 14.04 -0.26
N GLY A 105 20.66 13.04 0.24
CA GLY A 105 21.23 11.76 0.65
C GLY A 105 21.86 11.00 -0.51
N ALA A 106 21.20 10.96 -1.66
CA ALA A 106 21.75 10.34 -2.87
C ALA A 106 23.06 10.98 -3.32
N ASP A 107 23.15 12.33 -3.30
CA ASP A 107 24.37 13.05 -3.63
C ASP A 107 25.50 12.82 -2.60
N MET A 108 25.17 12.70 -1.32
CA MET A 108 26.13 12.33 -0.28
C MET A 108 26.64 10.91 -0.50
N VAL A 109 25.75 9.95 -0.74
CA VAL A 109 26.08 8.53 -1.00
C VAL A 109 27.02 8.38 -2.18
N ARG A 110 26.80 9.13 -3.27
CA ARG A 110 27.72 9.11 -4.43
C ARG A 110 29.13 9.47 -4.02
N ARG A 111 29.34 10.52 -3.22
CA ARG A 111 30.65 10.93 -2.73
C ARG A 111 31.24 9.90 -1.78
N ILE A 112 30.51 9.53 -0.74
CA ILE A 112 30.93 8.56 0.28
C ILE A 112 31.42 7.26 -0.38
N LEU A 113 30.59 6.64 -1.23
CA LEU A 113 30.90 5.33 -1.77
C LEU A 113 32.01 5.37 -2.84
N THR A 114 32.13 6.48 -3.61
CA THR A 114 33.25 6.68 -4.51
C THR A 114 34.57 6.77 -3.73
N GLU A 115 34.61 7.51 -2.61
CA GLU A 115 35.79 7.58 -1.71
C GLU A 115 36.12 6.24 -1.04
N LYS A 116 35.11 5.39 -0.83
CA LYS A 116 35.29 4.04 -0.29
C LYS A 116 35.70 3.01 -1.35
N GLY A 117 35.85 3.44 -2.63
CA GLY A 117 36.37 2.60 -3.71
C GLY A 117 35.35 1.63 -4.31
N LEU A 118 34.04 1.90 -4.21
CA LEU A 118 33.03 1.14 -4.95
C LEU A 118 33.07 1.51 -6.44
N THR A 119 32.68 0.54 -7.29
CA THR A 119 32.60 0.79 -8.72
C THR A 119 31.45 1.80 -9.05
N PRO A 120 31.53 2.50 -10.19
CA PRO A 120 30.47 3.43 -10.59
C PRO A 120 29.07 2.80 -10.65
N GLU A 121 29.00 1.53 -11.06
CA GLU A 121 27.75 0.77 -11.11
C GLU A 121 27.20 0.48 -9.71
N GLU A 122 28.06 0.11 -8.76
CA GLU A 122 27.69 -0.11 -7.37
C GLU A 122 27.23 1.19 -6.70
N VAL A 123 27.97 2.26 -6.92
CA VAL A 123 27.61 3.62 -6.45
C VAL A 123 26.24 4.02 -6.99
N ALA A 124 26.00 3.89 -8.29
CA ALA A 124 24.73 4.23 -8.91
C ALA A 124 23.56 3.38 -8.40
N ALA A 125 23.80 2.11 -8.04
CA ALA A 125 22.78 1.25 -7.46
C ALA A 125 22.39 1.71 -6.06
N VAL A 126 23.35 2.02 -5.18
CA VAL A 126 23.05 2.50 -3.81
C VAL A 126 22.46 3.91 -3.84
N GLU A 127 22.98 4.79 -4.69
CA GLU A 127 22.43 6.13 -4.92
C GLU A 127 20.95 6.07 -5.31
N PHE A 128 20.61 5.20 -6.25
CA PHE A 128 19.22 4.95 -6.65
C PHE A 128 18.36 4.50 -5.47
N LEU A 129 18.84 3.52 -4.68
CA LEU A 129 18.09 3.00 -3.53
C LEU A 129 17.83 4.09 -2.49
N VAL A 130 18.81 4.93 -2.21
CA VAL A 130 18.68 6.06 -1.27
C VAL A 130 17.73 7.13 -1.80
N ARG A 131 17.83 7.49 -3.09
CA ARG A 131 16.92 8.44 -3.72
C ARG A 131 15.48 7.96 -3.68
N GLU A 132 15.25 6.67 -3.90
CA GLU A 132 13.92 6.10 -4.07
C GLU A 132 13.39 5.36 -2.83
N HIS A 133 14.07 5.41 -1.67
CA HIS A 133 13.70 4.58 -0.50
C HIS A 133 12.25 4.79 -0.04
N LEU A 134 11.69 6.00 -0.21
CA LEU A 134 10.30 6.31 0.12
C LEU A 134 9.31 6.05 -1.04
N TYR A 135 9.80 5.73 -2.24
CA TYR A 135 8.94 5.68 -3.43
C TYR A 135 7.90 4.56 -3.37
N LEU A 136 8.30 3.33 -3.03
CA LEU A 136 7.38 2.21 -2.98
C LEU A 136 6.30 2.39 -1.91
N ILE A 137 6.68 2.81 -0.70
CA ILE A 137 5.71 3.01 0.38
C ILE A 137 4.74 4.15 0.08
N LYS A 138 5.25 5.28 -0.43
CA LYS A 138 4.41 6.40 -0.85
C LYS A 138 3.45 6.00 -1.97
N THR A 139 3.89 5.20 -2.93
CA THR A 139 3.04 4.74 -4.01
C THR A 139 2.01 3.73 -3.51
N ALA A 140 2.42 2.72 -2.75
CA ALA A 140 1.53 1.70 -2.24
C ALA A 140 0.43 2.24 -1.32
N THR A 141 0.74 3.29 -0.52
CA THR A 141 -0.22 3.86 0.44
C THR A 141 -1.01 5.05 -0.09
N ARG A 142 -0.61 5.64 -1.24
CA ARG A 142 -1.21 6.89 -1.74
C ARG A 142 -1.73 6.80 -3.16
N ARG A 143 -1.51 5.68 -3.85
CA ARG A 143 -1.97 5.43 -5.22
C ARG A 143 -2.85 4.20 -5.25
N ASP A 144 -3.65 4.10 -6.29
CA ASP A 144 -4.36 2.86 -6.59
C ASP A 144 -3.35 1.81 -7.09
N ILE A 145 -3.01 0.85 -6.23
CA ILE A 145 -2.09 -0.25 -6.58
C ILE A 145 -2.71 -1.26 -7.53
N HIS A 146 -4.03 -1.24 -7.71
CA HIS A 146 -4.74 -2.08 -8.66
C HIS A 146 -4.75 -1.46 -10.06
N ASP A 147 -4.46 -0.17 -10.16
CA ASP A 147 -4.26 0.50 -11.44
C ASP A 147 -2.99 0.00 -12.12
N GLU A 148 -3.14 -0.49 -13.35
CA GLU A 148 -2.03 -1.04 -14.11
C GLU A 148 -1.01 0.02 -14.49
N GLU A 149 -1.46 1.24 -14.78
CA GLU A 149 -0.58 2.35 -15.11
C GLU A 149 0.34 2.72 -13.94
N THR A 150 -0.17 2.68 -12.70
CA THR A 150 0.63 2.89 -11.48
C THR A 150 1.78 1.88 -11.40
N ALA A 151 1.50 0.60 -11.66
CA ALA A 151 2.53 -0.44 -11.65
C ALA A 151 3.50 -0.33 -12.83
N ILE A 152 3.02 0.03 -14.02
CA ILE A 152 3.85 0.27 -15.21
C ILE A 152 4.77 1.47 -15.00
N ALA A 153 4.26 2.58 -14.47
CA ALA A 153 5.06 3.78 -14.16
C ALA A 153 6.16 3.45 -13.14
N CYS A 154 5.83 2.65 -12.11
CA CYS A 154 6.80 2.15 -11.15
C CYS A 154 7.87 1.28 -11.81
N ALA A 155 7.47 0.32 -12.66
CA ALA A 155 8.39 -0.55 -13.38
C ALA A 155 9.32 0.24 -14.30
N ARG A 156 8.81 1.26 -15.01
CA ARG A 156 9.62 2.15 -15.85
C ARG A 156 10.64 2.96 -15.07
N ARG A 157 10.29 3.42 -13.86
CA ARG A 157 11.19 4.16 -12.98
C ARG A 157 12.29 3.29 -12.42
N ILE A 158 11.97 2.08 -11.97
CA ILE A 158 12.92 1.14 -11.35
C ILE A 158 13.77 0.41 -12.39
N LYS A 159 13.17 0.01 -13.53
CA LYS A 159 13.78 -0.61 -14.72
C LYS A 159 14.34 -2.02 -14.54
N ASP A 160 14.62 -2.46 -13.32
CA ASP A 160 15.37 -3.68 -13.05
C ASP A 160 14.78 -4.44 -11.85
N ALA A 161 14.59 -5.77 -11.99
CA ALA A 161 14.01 -6.62 -10.96
C ALA A 161 14.90 -6.73 -9.70
N GLU A 162 16.23 -6.72 -9.86
CA GLU A 162 17.18 -6.74 -8.74
C GLU A 162 17.07 -5.46 -7.90
N ARG A 163 17.01 -4.29 -8.57
CA ARG A 163 16.76 -3.00 -7.91
C ARG A 163 15.43 -2.97 -7.18
N LEU A 164 14.38 -3.52 -7.79
CA LEU A 164 13.07 -3.61 -7.15
C LEU A 164 13.12 -4.48 -5.89
N LYS A 165 13.77 -5.65 -5.95
CA LYS A 165 13.94 -6.53 -4.77
C LYS A 165 14.69 -5.84 -3.64
N MET A 166 15.79 -5.15 -3.95
CA MET A 166 16.54 -4.38 -2.96
C MET A 166 15.73 -3.23 -2.37
N LEU A 167 15.03 -2.47 -3.23
CA LEU A 167 14.20 -1.34 -2.79
C LEU A 167 13.03 -1.81 -1.90
N TYR A 168 12.41 -2.93 -2.23
CA TYR A 168 11.34 -3.52 -1.43
C TYR A 168 11.85 -3.93 -0.05
N LEU A 169 12.95 -4.66 0.04
CA LEU A 169 13.56 -5.06 1.31
C LEU A 169 14.01 -3.86 2.15
N LEU A 170 14.56 -2.83 1.53
CA LEU A 170 14.91 -1.58 2.19
C LEU A 170 13.66 -0.89 2.75
N THR A 171 12.61 -0.74 1.94
CA THR A 171 11.35 -0.11 2.36
C THR A 171 10.68 -0.84 3.52
N VAL A 172 10.66 -2.18 3.49
CA VAL A 172 10.15 -3.01 4.59
C VAL A 172 10.96 -2.77 5.87
N ALA A 173 12.29 -2.86 5.76
CA ALA A 173 13.18 -2.71 6.92
C ALA A 173 13.13 -1.30 7.52
N ASP A 174 13.10 -0.27 6.70
CA ASP A 174 12.92 1.12 7.12
C ASP A 174 11.60 1.32 7.87
N SER A 175 10.49 0.86 7.29
CA SER A 175 9.17 0.95 7.93
C SER A 175 9.09 0.21 9.25
N MET A 176 9.67 -1.00 9.35
CA MET A 176 9.75 -1.77 10.59
C MET A 176 10.65 -1.09 11.63
N ALA A 177 11.76 -0.49 11.20
CA ALA A 177 12.69 0.24 12.06
C ALA A 177 12.08 1.54 12.59
N THR A 178 11.19 2.18 11.83
CA THR A 178 10.47 3.40 12.21
C THR A 178 9.48 3.11 13.34
N GLY A 179 8.73 2.01 13.26
CA GLY A 179 7.85 1.58 14.36
C GLY A 179 6.49 1.05 13.89
N PRO A 180 5.64 0.60 14.84
CA PRO A 180 4.37 -0.07 14.53
C PRO A 180 3.33 0.83 13.85
N ALA A 181 3.45 2.14 13.97
CA ALA A 181 2.60 3.07 13.25
C ALA A 181 2.93 3.12 11.75
N ALA A 182 4.20 2.90 11.37
CA ALA A 182 4.64 2.86 9.98
C ALA A 182 4.52 1.45 9.37
N TRP A 183 4.71 0.39 10.17
CA TRP A 183 4.63 -0.99 9.74
C TRP A 183 3.54 -1.76 10.49
N ASN A 184 2.47 -2.08 9.80
CA ASN A 184 1.33 -2.86 10.28
C ASN A 184 0.83 -3.80 9.17
N ASP A 185 -0.15 -4.64 9.47
CA ASP A 185 -0.67 -5.65 8.54
C ASP A 185 -1.20 -5.03 7.24
N TRP A 186 -1.84 -3.88 7.33
CA TRP A 186 -2.36 -3.16 6.16
C TRP A 186 -1.23 -2.66 5.26
N THR A 187 -0.23 -1.97 5.82
CA THR A 187 0.93 -1.46 5.08
C THR A 187 1.72 -2.61 4.44
N SER A 188 1.95 -3.69 5.20
CA SER A 188 2.62 -4.90 4.72
C SER A 188 1.90 -5.50 3.52
N HIS A 189 0.57 -5.62 3.62
CA HIS A 189 -0.26 -6.18 2.57
C HIS A 189 -0.19 -5.35 1.28
N LEU A 190 -0.43 -4.04 1.36
CA LEU A 190 -0.40 -3.15 0.19
C LEU A 190 0.96 -3.15 -0.49
N LEU A 191 2.03 -3.02 0.30
CA LEU A 191 3.39 -2.98 -0.22
C LEU A 191 3.78 -4.29 -0.91
N ARG A 192 3.39 -5.45 -0.32
CA ARG A 192 3.63 -6.77 -0.90
C ARG A 192 2.88 -6.97 -2.21
N GLU A 193 1.59 -6.63 -2.24
CA GLU A 193 0.77 -6.76 -3.45
C GLU A 193 1.31 -5.89 -4.59
N PHE A 194 1.64 -4.65 -4.29
CA PHE A 194 2.23 -3.72 -5.25
C PHE A 194 3.59 -4.21 -5.77
N PHE A 195 4.48 -4.65 -4.86
CA PHE A 195 5.77 -5.24 -5.21
C PHE A 195 5.64 -6.40 -6.19
N LEU A 196 4.76 -7.38 -5.89
CA LEU A 196 4.56 -8.56 -6.74
C LEU A 196 4.04 -8.19 -8.12
N LYS A 197 3.17 -7.20 -8.21
CA LYS A 197 2.64 -6.69 -9.48
C LYS A 197 3.72 -6.04 -10.32
N VAL A 198 4.54 -5.16 -9.73
CA VAL A 198 5.67 -4.51 -10.42
C VAL A 198 6.74 -5.52 -10.82
N LEU A 199 7.05 -6.50 -9.95
CA LEU A 199 8.00 -7.57 -10.25
C LEU A 199 7.56 -8.38 -11.46
N ASN A 200 6.28 -8.76 -11.53
CA ASN A 200 5.73 -9.47 -12.67
C ASN A 200 5.90 -8.69 -13.99
N ILE A 201 5.69 -7.37 -13.97
CA ILE A 201 5.91 -6.51 -15.14
C ILE A 201 7.38 -6.52 -15.56
N LEU A 202 8.32 -6.39 -14.62
CA LEU A 202 9.75 -6.36 -14.90
C LEU A 202 10.30 -7.69 -15.40
N GLU A 203 9.83 -8.81 -14.86
CA GLU A 203 10.31 -10.16 -15.23
C GLU A 203 9.73 -10.64 -16.55
N LYS A 204 8.49 -10.31 -16.87
CA LYS A 204 7.82 -10.77 -18.09
C LYS A 204 7.95 -9.80 -19.27
N GLY A 205 8.51 -8.61 -19.06
CA GLY A 205 8.64 -7.60 -20.12
C GLY A 205 7.31 -7.09 -20.65
N GLU A 206 6.25 -7.15 -19.86
CA GLU A 206 4.88 -6.78 -20.24
C GLU A 206 4.65 -5.27 -20.16
N LEU A 207 5.16 -4.58 -21.13
CA LEU A 207 4.90 -3.17 -21.36
C LEU A 207 4.21 -3.04 -22.71
N ALA A 208 2.89 -2.98 -22.79
CA ALA A 208 2.22 -2.25 -23.85
C ALA A 208 0.70 -2.33 -23.83
N SER A 209 0.07 -1.25 -24.31
CA SER A 209 -1.35 -1.05 -24.56
C SER A 209 -2.03 -2.16 -25.39
N ASP A 210 -1.30 -2.81 -26.31
CA ASP A 210 -1.82 -3.92 -27.12
C ASP A 210 -2.11 -5.16 -26.29
N LYS A 211 -1.36 -5.38 -25.19
CA LYS A 211 -1.61 -6.50 -24.27
C LYS A 211 -2.76 -6.25 -23.32
N ALA A 212 -3.00 -5.00 -22.91
CA ALA A 212 -4.18 -4.67 -22.11
C ALA A 212 -5.45 -4.95 -22.91
N THR A 213 -5.46 -4.61 -24.21
CA THR A 213 -6.56 -4.92 -25.11
C THR A 213 -6.73 -6.44 -25.26
N ALA A 214 -5.65 -7.19 -25.50
CA ALA A 214 -5.69 -8.65 -25.58
C ALA A 214 -6.13 -9.29 -24.24
N ALA A 215 -5.67 -8.77 -23.11
CA ALA A 215 -6.08 -9.24 -21.79
C ALA A 215 -7.58 -8.99 -21.52
N ILE A 216 -8.11 -7.84 -21.93
CA ILE A 216 -9.54 -7.54 -21.86
C ILE A 216 -10.34 -8.51 -22.71
N GLU A 217 -9.93 -8.75 -23.96
CA GLU A 217 -10.62 -9.69 -24.86
C GLU A 217 -10.55 -11.14 -24.33
N THR A 218 -9.38 -11.57 -23.83
CA THR A 218 -9.23 -12.86 -23.18
C THR A 218 -10.18 -13.00 -21.98
N LYS A 219 -10.30 -11.95 -21.17
CA LYS A 219 -11.17 -11.95 -19.98
C LYS A 219 -12.65 -11.93 -20.37
N ARG A 220 -13.03 -11.17 -21.40
CA ARG A 220 -14.38 -11.21 -21.96
C ARG A 220 -14.77 -12.61 -22.44
N ASN A 221 -13.86 -13.26 -23.19
CA ASN A 221 -14.08 -14.61 -23.66
C ASN A 221 -14.18 -15.61 -22.49
N ALA A 222 -13.31 -15.49 -21.46
CA ALA A 222 -13.39 -16.31 -20.27
C ALA A 222 -14.72 -16.14 -19.54
N LEU A 223 -15.24 -14.91 -19.40
CA LEU A 223 -16.56 -14.64 -18.83
C LEU A 223 -17.69 -15.31 -19.60
N LEU A 224 -17.64 -15.28 -20.92
CA LEU A 224 -18.64 -15.95 -21.76
C LEU A 224 -18.60 -17.47 -21.63
N MET A 225 -17.43 -18.02 -21.32
CA MET A 225 -17.25 -19.47 -21.07
C MET A 225 -17.73 -19.91 -19.68
N THR A 226 -17.82 -18.98 -18.70
CA THR A 226 -18.38 -19.30 -17.36
C THR A 226 -19.91 -19.41 -17.36
N ALA A 227 -20.57 -18.97 -18.41
CA ALA A 227 -22.02 -19.00 -18.51
C ALA A 227 -22.57 -20.43 -18.52
N ALA A 228 -23.36 -20.80 -17.52
CA ALA A 228 -23.94 -22.13 -17.35
C ALA A 228 -25.10 -22.42 -18.33
N SER A 229 -25.66 -21.40 -18.97
CA SER A 229 -26.78 -21.51 -19.92
C SER A 229 -26.72 -20.43 -21.00
N GLY A 230 -27.48 -20.63 -22.08
CA GLY A 230 -27.63 -19.63 -23.16
C GLY A 230 -28.16 -18.28 -22.65
N ASP A 231 -29.12 -18.30 -21.74
CA ASP A 231 -29.68 -17.08 -21.13
C ASP A 231 -28.68 -16.35 -20.25
N ALA A 232 -27.84 -17.07 -19.50
CA ALA A 232 -26.75 -16.48 -18.71
C ALA A 232 -25.73 -15.83 -19.62
N ARG A 233 -25.36 -16.47 -20.73
CA ARG A 233 -24.46 -15.94 -21.74
C ARG A 233 -25.00 -14.64 -22.36
N GLN A 234 -26.25 -14.62 -22.75
CA GLN A 234 -26.89 -13.44 -23.34
C GLN A 234 -26.92 -12.26 -22.36
N ARG A 235 -27.17 -12.52 -21.06
CA ARG A 235 -27.11 -11.47 -20.01
C ARG A 235 -25.70 -10.91 -19.84
N ILE A 236 -24.67 -11.78 -19.83
CA ILE A 236 -23.28 -11.33 -19.77
C ILE A 236 -22.94 -10.49 -21.02
N GLU A 237 -23.26 -10.97 -22.20
CA GLU A 237 -23.01 -10.24 -23.47
C GLU A 237 -23.66 -8.86 -23.49
N ALA A 238 -24.89 -8.75 -23.01
CA ALA A 238 -25.60 -7.45 -22.92
C ALA A 238 -24.94 -6.46 -21.93
N LEU A 239 -24.28 -6.97 -20.88
CA LEU A 239 -23.66 -6.14 -19.86
C LEU A 239 -22.19 -5.78 -20.15
N LEU A 240 -21.48 -6.58 -20.96
CA LEU A 240 -20.08 -6.34 -21.31
C LEU A 240 -19.75 -4.90 -21.78
N PRO A 241 -20.59 -4.22 -22.58
CA PRO A 241 -20.33 -2.84 -22.99
C PRO A 241 -20.38 -1.82 -21.82
N ALA A 242 -21.08 -2.16 -20.74
CA ALA A 242 -21.17 -1.32 -19.55
C ALA A 242 -19.94 -1.45 -18.63
N LEU A 243 -19.20 -2.57 -18.71
CA LEU A 243 -18.02 -2.81 -17.88
C LEU A 243 -16.85 -1.94 -18.37
N SER A 244 -16.23 -1.18 -17.46
CA SER A 244 -15.08 -0.35 -17.80
C SER A 244 -13.83 -1.21 -18.05
N PRO A 245 -12.90 -0.79 -18.93
CA PRO A 245 -11.63 -1.48 -19.13
C PRO A 245 -10.83 -1.68 -17.84
N ARG A 246 -10.81 -0.67 -16.98
CA ARG A 246 -10.17 -0.73 -15.66
C ARG A 246 -10.75 -1.84 -14.79
N TYR A 247 -12.09 -1.90 -14.71
CA TYR A 247 -12.76 -2.96 -13.96
C TYR A 247 -12.43 -4.36 -14.50
N LEU A 248 -12.45 -4.54 -15.84
CA LEU A 248 -12.13 -5.80 -16.49
C LEU A 248 -10.67 -6.23 -16.23
N LEU A 249 -9.73 -5.30 -16.21
CA LEU A 249 -8.31 -5.59 -15.93
C LEU A 249 -8.06 -5.91 -14.46
N ALA A 250 -8.64 -5.14 -13.55
CA ALA A 250 -8.41 -5.25 -12.11
C ALA A 250 -9.09 -6.47 -11.48
N THR A 251 -10.21 -6.96 -12.05
CA THR A 251 -11.06 -7.97 -11.41
C THR A 251 -10.89 -9.35 -12.07
N PRO A 252 -10.67 -10.45 -11.31
CA PRO A 252 -10.68 -11.81 -11.83
C PRO A 252 -12.01 -12.20 -12.50
N ALA A 253 -11.98 -13.07 -13.51
CA ALA A 253 -13.17 -13.43 -14.29
C ALA A 253 -14.28 -14.06 -13.42
N GLU A 254 -13.90 -14.92 -12.46
CA GLU A 254 -14.85 -15.56 -11.53
C GLU A 254 -15.55 -14.51 -10.66
N GLN A 255 -14.82 -13.49 -10.22
CA GLN A 255 -15.40 -12.40 -9.43
C GLN A 255 -16.32 -11.52 -10.27
N ILE A 256 -15.95 -11.25 -11.53
CA ILE A 256 -16.85 -10.50 -12.45
C ILE A 256 -18.15 -11.25 -12.63
N ALA A 257 -18.12 -12.58 -12.78
CA ALA A 257 -19.33 -13.40 -12.90
C ALA A 257 -20.23 -13.22 -11.66
N SER A 258 -19.66 -13.34 -10.45
CA SER A 258 -20.39 -13.11 -9.18
C SER A 258 -20.92 -11.69 -9.06
N HIS A 259 -20.17 -10.69 -9.53
CA HIS A 259 -20.59 -9.29 -9.53
C HIS A 259 -21.76 -9.05 -10.51
N ILE A 260 -21.79 -9.73 -11.65
CA ILE A 260 -22.91 -9.69 -12.60
C ILE A 260 -24.16 -10.31 -11.97
N GLU A 261 -24.02 -11.43 -11.27
CA GLU A 261 -25.15 -12.04 -10.53
C GLU A 261 -25.66 -11.12 -9.43
N LEU A 262 -24.77 -10.44 -8.71
CA LEU A 262 -25.14 -9.45 -7.70
C LEU A 262 -25.90 -8.28 -8.34
N PHE A 263 -25.41 -7.76 -9.47
CA PHE A 263 -26.09 -6.70 -10.22
C PHE A 263 -27.50 -7.11 -10.66
N GLN A 264 -27.71 -8.36 -11.08
CA GLN A 264 -29.04 -8.85 -11.46
C GLN A 264 -30.04 -8.86 -10.30
N ARG A 265 -29.58 -8.91 -9.05
CA ARG A 265 -30.39 -8.81 -7.85
C ARG A 265 -30.74 -7.38 -7.48
N LEU A 266 -30.05 -6.38 -8.02
CA LEU A 266 -30.25 -4.95 -7.69
C LEU A 266 -31.68 -4.49 -8.05
N GLN A 267 -32.20 -4.86 -9.20
CA GLN A 267 -33.55 -4.53 -9.69
C GLN A 267 -34.08 -3.17 -9.21
N THR A 268 -35.02 -3.18 -8.24
CA THR A 268 -35.67 -1.99 -7.66
C THR A 268 -35.18 -1.61 -6.27
N THR A 269 -34.19 -2.31 -5.74
CA THR A 269 -33.63 -2.03 -4.41
C THR A 269 -32.56 -0.93 -4.50
N ASP A 270 -32.36 -0.17 -3.40
CA ASP A 270 -31.33 0.88 -3.35
C ASP A 270 -29.93 0.34 -3.53
N PHE A 271 -29.68 -0.84 -2.96
CA PHE A 271 -28.44 -1.59 -3.09
C PHE A 271 -28.68 -3.07 -2.83
N VAL A 272 -27.71 -3.87 -3.23
CA VAL A 272 -27.54 -5.27 -2.84
C VAL A 272 -26.09 -5.45 -2.43
N TRP A 273 -25.85 -6.35 -1.47
CA TRP A 273 -24.52 -6.72 -1.08
C TRP A 273 -24.31 -8.21 -0.97
N ASP A 274 -23.05 -8.60 -0.96
CA ASP A 274 -22.59 -9.95 -0.70
C ASP A 274 -21.42 -9.89 0.26
N ILE A 275 -21.42 -10.73 1.30
CA ILE A 275 -20.43 -10.72 2.37
C ILE A 275 -19.79 -12.11 2.40
N GLN A 276 -18.52 -12.19 2.09
CA GLN A 276 -17.76 -13.42 2.04
C GLN A 276 -16.55 -13.39 2.98
N PRO A 277 -16.16 -14.55 3.56
CA PRO A 277 -14.86 -14.66 4.22
C PRO A 277 -13.75 -14.33 3.22
N SER A 278 -12.80 -13.49 3.61
CA SER A 278 -11.63 -13.24 2.77
C SER A 278 -10.66 -14.41 2.83
N SER A 279 -9.99 -14.69 1.71
CA SER A 279 -8.88 -15.66 1.64
C SER A 279 -7.69 -15.30 2.54
N LYS A 280 -7.69 -14.11 3.12
CA LYS A 280 -6.63 -13.52 3.95
C LYS A 280 -6.85 -13.72 5.47
N GLY A 281 -7.73 -14.62 5.89
CA GLY A 281 -7.94 -14.96 7.29
C GLY A 281 -9.16 -14.30 7.93
N ALA A 282 -8.99 -13.51 9.00
CA ALA A 282 -10.09 -13.02 9.84
C ALA A 282 -10.90 -11.84 9.23
N THR A 283 -10.66 -11.45 7.98
CA THR A 283 -11.36 -10.32 7.33
C THR A 283 -12.58 -10.78 6.54
N ARG A 284 -13.42 -9.83 6.15
CA ARG A 284 -14.57 -10.04 5.27
C ARG A 284 -14.43 -9.19 4.02
N LYS A 285 -14.78 -9.79 2.89
CA LYS A 285 -14.95 -9.10 1.63
C LYS A 285 -16.42 -8.76 1.47
N VAL A 286 -16.75 -7.46 1.43
CA VAL A 286 -18.11 -6.96 1.26
C VAL A 286 -18.21 -6.30 -0.11
N THR A 287 -18.96 -6.92 -1.01
CA THR A 287 -19.23 -6.37 -2.35
C THR A 287 -20.59 -5.71 -2.34
N ILE A 288 -20.66 -4.42 -2.68
CA ILE A 288 -21.88 -3.64 -2.69
C ILE A 288 -22.15 -3.18 -4.13
N CYS A 289 -23.33 -3.47 -4.63
CA CYS A 289 -23.82 -3.00 -5.93
C CYS A 289 -24.99 -2.06 -5.71
N ALA A 290 -24.94 -0.84 -6.26
CA ALA A 290 -25.97 0.20 -6.09
C ALA A 290 -26.06 1.12 -7.30
N GLN A 291 -27.11 1.93 -7.38
CA GLN A 291 -27.17 3.05 -8.32
C GLN A 291 -26.17 4.13 -7.91
N ASP A 292 -25.28 4.53 -8.82
CA ASP A 292 -24.29 5.57 -8.55
C ASP A 292 -24.93 6.93 -8.25
N ARG A 293 -24.49 7.55 -7.15
CA ARG A 293 -24.95 8.87 -6.69
C ARG A 293 -23.88 9.57 -5.85
N PRO A 294 -23.88 10.91 -5.80
CA PRO A 294 -22.94 11.65 -4.96
C PRO A 294 -23.01 11.22 -3.50
N GLY A 295 -21.83 10.98 -2.88
CA GLY A 295 -21.72 10.61 -1.47
C GLY A 295 -21.99 9.13 -1.14
N LEU A 296 -22.20 8.26 -2.14
CA LEU A 296 -22.51 6.84 -1.92
C LEU A 296 -21.42 6.13 -1.10
N VAL A 297 -20.16 6.23 -1.50
CA VAL A 297 -19.01 5.64 -0.78
C VAL A 297 -18.89 6.19 0.64
N ALA A 298 -19.12 7.51 0.81
CA ALA A 298 -19.12 8.14 2.13
C ALA A 298 -20.24 7.60 3.03
N SER A 299 -21.43 7.34 2.46
CA SER A 299 -22.55 6.73 3.16
C SER A 299 -22.22 5.30 3.61
N MET A 300 -21.64 4.48 2.73
CA MET A 300 -21.20 3.11 3.04
C MET A 300 -20.15 3.11 4.14
N ALA A 301 -19.10 3.92 3.99
CA ALA A 301 -18.01 4.02 4.97
C ALA A 301 -18.52 4.53 6.34
N GLY A 302 -19.41 5.50 6.34
CA GLY A 302 -20.03 6.01 7.56
C GLY A 302 -20.89 4.96 8.27
N VAL A 303 -21.64 4.16 7.52
CA VAL A 303 -22.44 3.05 8.07
C VAL A 303 -21.53 1.97 8.66
N PHE A 304 -20.43 1.61 7.99
CA PHE A 304 -19.45 0.67 8.55
C PHE A 304 -18.87 1.21 9.87
N THR A 305 -18.47 2.48 9.88
CA THR A 305 -18.00 3.15 11.10
C THR A 305 -19.06 3.13 12.20
N LEU A 306 -20.33 3.41 11.87
CA LEU A 306 -21.45 3.37 12.81
C LEU A 306 -21.65 1.98 13.45
N ASN A 307 -21.30 0.92 12.76
CA ASN A 307 -21.44 -0.46 13.21
C ASN A 307 -20.12 -1.11 13.72
N ASN A 308 -19.06 -0.33 13.96
CA ASN A 308 -17.73 -0.79 14.38
C ASN A 308 -17.09 -1.79 13.39
N ILE A 309 -17.34 -1.59 12.11
CA ILE A 309 -16.70 -2.34 11.04
C ILE A 309 -15.57 -1.47 10.50
N ASN A 310 -14.33 -1.92 10.67
CA ASN A 310 -13.16 -1.17 10.23
C ASN A 310 -12.85 -1.51 8.77
N ILE A 311 -12.72 -0.48 7.93
CA ILE A 311 -12.37 -0.62 6.52
C ILE A 311 -10.86 -0.68 6.40
N LEU A 312 -10.36 -1.72 5.75
CA LEU A 312 -8.94 -1.93 5.47
C LEU A 312 -8.57 -1.49 4.05
N ASP A 313 -9.45 -1.79 3.09
CA ASP A 313 -9.27 -1.45 1.69
C ASP A 313 -10.64 -1.26 1.02
N VAL A 314 -10.69 -0.48 -0.04
CA VAL A 314 -11.87 -0.30 -0.87
C VAL A 314 -11.49 -0.14 -2.34
N GLN A 315 -12.15 -0.91 -3.21
CA GLN A 315 -12.08 -0.74 -4.64
C GLN A 315 -13.43 -0.20 -5.12
N VAL A 316 -13.41 0.96 -5.74
CA VAL A 316 -14.61 1.66 -6.23
C VAL A 316 -14.64 1.63 -7.75
N PHE A 317 -15.71 1.10 -8.30
CA PHE A 317 -15.93 1.03 -9.74
C PHE A 317 -17.28 1.63 -10.08
N THR A 318 -17.32 2.50 -11.09
CA THR A 318 -18.57 2.93 -11.71
C THR A 318 -18.62 2.38 -13.12
N TRP A 319 -19.63 1.57 -13.40
CA TRP A 319 -19.88 1.06 -14.73
C TRP A 319 -20.51 2.15 -15.62
N ARG A 320 -20.40 2.01 -16.93
CA ARG A 320 -20.93 3.02 -17.88
C ARG A 320 -22.45 3.21 -17.81
N ASN A 321 -23.18 2.22 -17.30
CA ASN A 321 -24.62 2.30 -17.03
C ASN A 321 -24.96 2.97 -15.69
N ARG A 322 -23.99 3.65 -15.05
CA ARG A 322 -24.12 4.32 -13.75
C ARG A 322 -24.39 3.37 -12.58
N THR A 323 -23.95 2.14 -12.68
CA THR A 323 -23.93 1.22 -11.54
C THR A 323 -22.62 1.40 -10.78
N ALA A 324 -22.71 1.68 -9.49
CA ALA A 324 -21.57 1.61 -8.58
C ALA A 324 -21.40 0.17 -8.10
N LEU A 325 -20.17 -0.32 -8.16
CA LEU A 325 -19.76 -1.60 -7.61
C LEU A 325 -18.54 -1.37 -6.71
N ASP A 326 -18.74 -1.45 -5.41
CA ASP A 326 -17.72 -1.16 -4.42
C ASP A 326 -17.37 -2.44 -3.65
N VAL A 327 -16.08 -2.74 -3.59
CA VAL A 327 -15.56 -3.94 -2.93
C VAL A 327 -14.72 -3.50 -1.75
N PHE A 328 -15.22 -3.77 -0.55
CA PHE A 328 -14.55 -3.45 0.70
C PHE A 328 -13.87 -4.69 1.29
N GLU A 329 -12.65 -4.54 1.74
CA GLU A 329 -12.02 -5.46 2.68
C GLU A 329 -12.18 -4.87 4.08
N VAL A 330 -12.81 -5.59 4.98
CA VAL A 330 -13.14 -5.07 6.32
C VAL A 330 -12.77 -6.08 7.41
N THR A 331 -12.46 -5.58 8.62
CA THR A 331 -12.44 -6.42 9.80
C THR A 331 -13.87 -6.72 10.23
N PRO A 332 -14.23 -7.99 10.50
CA PRO A 332 -15.56 -8.30 11.03
C PRO A 332 -15.75 -7.64 12.40
N PRO A 333 -17.00 -7.46 12.82
CA PRO A 333 -17.29 -7.08 14.19
C PRO A 333 -16.56 -7.98 15.19
N PRO A 334 -16.03 -7.43 16.30
CA PRO A 334 -15.12 -8.16 17.19
C PRO A 334 -15.77 -9.37 17.92
N ASP A 335 -17.09 -9.52 17.87
CA ASP A 335 -17.81 -10.61 18.47
C ASP A 335 -18.41 -11.53 17.40
N PRO A 336 -17.83 -12.74 17.19
CA PRO A 336 -18.29 -13.66 16.16
C PRO A 336 -19.71 -14.20 16.41
N ILE A 337 -20.17 -14.26 17.67
CA ILE A 337 -21.49 -14.81 18.01
C ILE A 337 -22.60 -13.91 17.47
N PHE A 338 -22.38 -12.59 17.48
CA PHE A 338 -23.35 -11.59 17.01
C PHE A 338 -23.00 -11.01 15.64
N GLU A 339 -22.11 -11.62 14.90
CA GLU A 339 -21.66 -11.11 13.59
C GLU A 339 -22.87 -10.93 12.63
N ALA A 340 -23.75 -11.93 12.55
CA ALA A 340 -24.92 -11.88 11.67
C ALA A 340 -25.88 -10.73 12.01
N GLU A 341 -26.16 -10.49 13.30
CA GLU A 341 -27.02 -9.39 13.74
C GLU A 341 -26.40 -8.04 13.42
N LYS A 342 -25.08 -7.91 13.52
CA LYS A 342 -24.38 -6.66 13.21
C LYS A 342 -24.41 -6.37 11.72
N TRP A 343 -24.28 -7.38 10.87
CA TRP A 343 -24.45 -7.21 9.43
C TRP A 343 -25.88 -6.81 9.07
N GLN A 344 -26.91 -7.44 9.66
CA GLN A 344 -28.31 -7.04 9.46
C GLN A 344 -28.56 -5.59 9.91
N ARG A 345 -27.97 -5.17 11.02
CA ARG A 345 -28.05 -3.77 11.48
C ARG A 345 -27.36 -2.82 10.52
N ALA A 346 -26.19 -3.17 10.01
CA ALA A 346 -25.48 -2.36 9.03
C ALA A 346 -26.28 -2.23 7.74
N GLU A 347 -26.92 -3.30 7.28
CA GLU A 347 -27.83 -3.31 6.12
C GLU A 347 -29.01 -2.36 6.32
N ALA A 348 -29.71 -2.49 7.45
CA ALA A 348 -30.83 -1.61 7.79
C ALA A 348 -30.41 -0.14 7.90
N ASN A 349 -29.24 0.13 8.49
CA ASN A 349 -28.70 1.47 8.56
C ASN A 349 -28.37 2.04 7.17
N LEU A 350 -27.79 1.22 6.29
CA LEU A 350 -27.49 1.66 4.93
C LEU A 350 -28.76 1.99 4.15
N HIS A 351 -29.79 1.13 4.23
CA HIS A 351 -31.09 1.44 3.66
C HIS A 351 -31.66 2.76 4.20
N ALA A 352 -31.62 2.96 5.52
CA ALA A 352 -32.14 4.18 6.14
C ALA A 352 -31.36 5.44 5.71
N VAL A 353 -30.05 5.36 5.59
CA VAL A 353 -29.19 6.46 5.10
C VAL A 353 -29.50 6.75 3.64
N LEU A 354 -29.59 5.73 2.80
CA LEU A 354 -29.84 5.88 1.37
C LEU A 354 -31.25 6.41 1.07
N ALA A 355 -32.22 6.09 1.92
CA ALA A 355 -33.58 6.63 1.88
C ALA A 355 -33.72 8.02 2.52
N GLY A 356 -32.64 8.57 3.14
CA GLY A 356 -32.68 9.85 3.86
C GLY A 356 -33.43 9.78 5.21
N ALA A 357 -33.75 8.58 5.70
CA ALA A 357 -34.42 8.37 6.97
C ALA A 357 -33.49 8.41 8.19
N LEU A 358 -32.17 8.26 7.97
CA LEU A 358 -31.13 8.34 8.99
C LEU A 358 -30.12 9.43 8.62
N ASP A 359 -30.01 10.46 9.51
CA ASP A 359 -28.90 11.43 9.41
C ASP A 359 -27.60 10.78 9.94
N LEU A 360 -26.79 10.35 9.01
CA LEU A 360 -25.52 9.66 9.30
C LEU A 360 -24.54 10.57 10.06
N ALA A 361 -24.50 11.87 9.73
CA ALA A 361 -23.61 12.81 10.39
C ALA A 361 -24.00 12.99 11.87
N ALA A 362 -25.29 13.15 12.15
CA ALA A 362 -25.79 13.22 13.51
C ALA A 362 -25.55 11.90 14.29
N ALA A 363 -25.75 10.76 13.65
CA ALA A 363 -25.53 9.44 14.25
C ALA A 363 -24.05 9.16 14.59
N LEU A 364 -23.11 9.74 13.86
CA LEU A 364 -21.65 9.59 14.09
C LEU A 364 -21.11 10.57 15.16
N GLN A 365 -21.79 11.68 15.46
CA GLN A 365 -21.33 12.72 16.40
C GLN A 365 -20.89 12.18 17.77
N PRO A 366 -21.66 11.30 18.46
CA PRO A 366 -21.24 10.78 19.77
C PRO A 366 -19.91 10.02 19.73
N ARG A 367 -19.64 9.33 18.62
CA ARG A 367 -18.38 8.58 18.41
C ARG A 367 -17.21 9.52 18.18
N LEU A 368 -17.40 10.55 17.35
CA LEU A 368 -16.38 11.58 17.11
C LEU A 368 -16.03 12.33 18.41
N GLU A 369 -17.02 12.59 19.25
CA GLU A 369 -16.79 13.21 20.56
C GLU A 369 -16.06 12.28 21.54
N ALA A 370 -16.41 11.00 21.57
CA ALA A 370 -15.73 10.00 22.38
C ALA A 370 -14.26 9.84 21.94
N ALA A 371 -14.01 9.75 20.65
CA ALA A 371 -12.67 9.68 20.09
C ALA A 371 -11.82 10.92 20.42
N ARG A 372 -12.43 12.12 20.42
CA ARG A 372 -11.76 13.38 20.82
C ARG A 372 -11.36 13.41 22.30
N ARG A 373 -12.09 12.74 23.19
CA ARG A 373 -11.80 12.69 24.64
C ARG A 373 -10.64 11.78 24.99
N VAL A 374 -10.40 10.74 24.21
CA VAL A 374 -9.38 9.71 24.47
C VAL A 374 -7.98 10.14 24.00
N ARG A 375 -7.86 11.12 23.12
CA ARG A 375 -6.57 11.57 22.59
C ARG A 375 -5.85 12.55 23.51
N PRO A 376 -4.52 12.34 23.81
CA PRO A 376 -3.70 13.37 24.41
C PRO A 376 -3.63 14.59 23.48
N ARG A 377 -3.58 15.79 24.06
CA ARG A 377 -3.49 17.09 23.36
C ARG A 377 -2.11 17.27 22.68
N THR A 378 -1.76 16.44 21.74
CA THR A 378 -0.62 16.69 20.85
C THR A 378 -0.99 17.69 19.77
N ALA A 379 -0.04 18.47 19.31
CA ALA A 379 -0.25 19.57 18.37
C ALA A 379 -1.08 19.11 17.16
N ARG A 380 -2.27 19.70 16.96
CA ARG A 380 -3.15 19.42 15.84
C ARG A 380 -2.47 19.88 14.55
N ARG A 381 -2.04 18.95 13.71
CA ARG A 381 -1.74 19.27 12.32
C ARG A 381 -3.08 19.48 11.59
N PRO A 382 -3.19 20.47 10.70
CA PRO A 382 -4.42 20.66 9.92
C PRO A 382 -4.63 19.45 8.99
N HIS A 383 -5.88 19.02 8.82
CA HIS A 383 -6.24 18.11 7.74
C HIS A 383 -5.82 18.73 6.41
N ARG A 384 -5.22 17.94 5.55
CA ARG A 384 -4.73 18.41 4.26
C ARG A 384 -5.31 17.55 3.14
N VAL A 385 -5.87 18.19 2.15
CA VAL A 385 -6.28 17.55 0.90
C VAL A 385 -5.40 18.09 -0.21
N ARG A 386 -4.82 17.20 -0.99
CA ARG A 386 -4.06 17.53 -2.19
C ARG A 386 -4.75 16.89 -3.38
N VAL A 387 -4.94 17.67 -4.44
CA VAL A 387 -5.48 17.20 -5.72
C VAL A 387 -4.33 17.25 -6.73
N ASP A 388 -4.07 16.12 -7.37
CA ASP A 388 -3.03 15.97 -8.38
C ASP A 388 -3.66 15.46 -9.68
N ASN A 389 -3.65 16.33 -10.71
CA ASN A 389 -4.14 16.03 -12.05
C ASN A 389 -3.00 15.78 -13.05
N ALA A 390 -1.75 15.87 -12.61
CA ALA A 390 -0.58 15.77 -13.49
C ALA A 390 0.09 14.39 -13.46
N SER A 391 -0.06 13.66 -12.36
CA SER A 391 0.61 12.37 -12.16
C SER A 391 -0.10 11.19 -12.82
N SER A 392 -1.34 11.36 -13.29
CA SER A 392 -2.06 10.36 -14.09
C SER A 392 -2.72 11.00 -15.29
N SER A 393 -2.61 10.37 -16.45
CA SER A 393 -3.27 10.83 -17.68
C SER A 393 -4.78 10.51 -17.71
N PHE A 394 -5.25 9.65 -16.78
CA PHE A 394 -6.62 9.13 -16.78
C PHE A 394 -7.40 9.49 -15.51
N PHE A 395 -6.75 9.82 -14.42
CA PHE A 395 -7.39 10.01 -13.13
C PHE A 395 -6.91 11.28 -12.42
N THR A 396 -7.83 11.93 -11.71
CA THR A 396 -7.51 12.90 -10.68
C THR A 396 -7.15 12.13 -9.39
N ILE A 397 -5.98 12.39 -8.82
CA ILE A 397 -5.55 11.81 -7.57
C ILE A 397 -5.87 12.77 -6.45
N ILE A 398 -6.61 12.30 -5.46
CA ILE A 398 -6.96 13.08 -4.26
C ILE A 398 -6.27 12.43 -3.07
N GLU A 399 -5.26 13.10 -2.53
CA GLU A 399 -4.56 12.68 -1.32
C GLU A 399 -5.20 13.38 -0.12
N VAL A 400 -5.69 12.60 0.84
CA VAL A 400 -6.29 13.11 2.08
C VAL A 400 -5.40 12.73 3.25
N PHE A 401 -4.80 13.74 3.88
CA PHE A 401 -4.01 13.58 5.09
C PHE A 401 -4.91 13.92 6.27
N THR A 402 -5.24 12.92 7.04
CA THR A 402 -6.11 13.06 8.21
C THR A 402 -5.63 12.15 9.33
N TYR A 403 -6.19 12.33 10.52
CA TYR A 403 -5.95 11.42 11.64
C TYR A 403 -6.89 10.23 11.54
N ASP A 404 -6.43 9.11 12.03
CA ASP A 404 -7.27 7.96 12.33
C ASP A 404 -8.12 8.26 13.58
N PHE A 405 -9.43 8.02 13.52
CA PHE A 405 -10.39 8.37 14.56
C PHE A 405 -10.86 7.14 15.32
#